data_d1a2d1a359c2d18338288667ed2dcb88
#
_entry.id   d1a2d1a359c2d18338288667ed2dcb88
#
_cell.length_a   1.000
_cell.length_b   1.000
_cell.length_c   1.000
_cell.angle_alpha   90.00
_cell.angle_beta   90.00
_cell.angle_gamma   90.00
#
_symmetry.space_group_name_H-M   'P 1'
#
loop_
_entity.id
_entity.type
_entity.pdbx_description
1 polymer ?
#
loop_
_entity_poly.entity_id
_entity_poly.type
_entity_poly.pdbx_seq_one_letter_code
_entity_poly.pdbx_strand_id
1 'polypeptide(L)'
;MANEPAITVAGNLTRDPELRTVGSRQVADFSIASTPRSFNRQTNQWEDGEAMFLDCSAWGDLAQHVQQSLAKGMRVLVQGRLTQRSYQAKDGSTRRVFQLTVDEIGPSLRYATAQVQRQARQSGGFQPAAAQGGYTGGYSAPQQQQAAPATGSADSWAGSSNYGASNSFDSDFGSDDVAAF
;
A
#
# COMPACT_ATOMS: atom_id res chain seq x y z
N MET A 1 -1.61 20.27 -12.47
CA MET A 1 -0.75 21.44 -12.18
C MET A 1 0.67 20.93 -12.16
N ALA A 2 1.54 21.40 -13.03
CA ALA A 2 2.94 21.02 -13.04
C ALA A 2 3.70 22.05 -12.18
N ASN A 3 4.57 21.64 -11.27
CA ASN A 3 5.48 22.38 -10.40
C ASN A 3 5.09 22.54 -8.91
N GLU A 4 4.13 21.79 -8.40
CA GLU A 4 3.95 21.70 -6.96
C GLU A 4 5.05 20.80 -6.36
N PRO A 5 5.75 21.22 -5.29
CA PRO A 5 6.78 20.37 -4.68
C PRO A 5 6.15 19.13 -4.07
N ALA A 6 6.64 17.96 -4.47
CA ALA A 6 6.27 16.71 -3.85
C ALA A 6 7.14 16.48 -2.61
N ILE A 7 6.50 16.18 -1.48
CA ILE A 7 7.17 15.89 -0.23
C ILE A 7 6.68 14.60 0.38
N THR A 8 7.52 13.97 1.18
CA THR A 8 7.17 12.80 1.98
C THR A 8 7.39 13.12 3.45
N VAL A 9 6.34 12.92 4.26
CA VAL A 9 6.37 13.23 5.69
C VAL A 9 5.92 12.02 6.50
N ALA A 10 6.66 11.71 7.56
CA ALA A 10 6.25 10.73 8.57
C ALA A 10 5.77 11.46 9.82
N GLY A 11 4.58 11.12 10.30
CA GLY A 11 3.99 11.76 11.47
C GLY A 11 2.86 10.92 12.07
N ASN A 12 2.26 11.42 13.13
CA ASN A 12 1.12 10.77 13.79
C ASN A 12 -0.16 11.57 13.49
N LEU A 13 -1.27 10.87 13.22
CA LEU A 13 -2.57 11.54 13.08
C LEU A 13 -2.96 12.22 14.40
N THR A 14 -3.34 13.49 14.31
CA THR A 14 -3.79 14.27 15.48
C THR A 14 -5.28 14.08 15.78
N ARG A 15 -6.05 13.71 14.75
CA ARG A 15 -7.49 13.42 14.78
C ARG A 15 -7.83 12.32 13.81
N ASP A 16 -9.03 11.75 13.96
CA ASP A 16 -9.55 10.79 12.98
C ASP A 16 -9.79 11.49 11.64
N PRO A 17 -9.56 10.79 10.50
CA PRO A 17 -9.86 11.33 9.18
C PRO A 17 -11.36 11.58 9.00
N GLU A 18 -11.72 12.80 8.62
CA GLU A 18 -13.11 13.20 8.35
C GLU A 18 -13.41 13.13 6.87
N LEU A 19 -14.35 12.24 6.50
CA LEU A 19 -14.81 12.13 5.13
C LEU A 19 -15.92 13.15 4.86
N ARG A 20 -15.76 13.95 3.82
CA ARG A 20 -16.79 14.88 3.34
C ARG A 20 -16.91 14.85 1.83
N THR A 21 -18.04 15.31 1.30
CA THR A 21 -18.28 15.39 -0.13
C THR A 21 -18.11 16.84 -0.61
N VAL A 22 -17.32 17.00 -1.66
CA VAL A 22 -17.10 18.30 -2.32
C VAL A 22 -17.46 18.15 -3.80
N GLY A 23 -18.62 18.70 -4.18
CA GLY A 23 -19.20 18.47 -5.51
C GLY A 23 -19.53 17.00 -5.70
N SER A 24 -18.92 16.37 -6.70
CA SER A 24 -19.09 14.92 -7.00
C SER A 24 -17.98 14.05 -6.44
N ARG A 25 -17.04 14.60 -5.69
CA ARG A 25 -15.87 13.87 -5.19
C ARG A 25 -15.87 13.81 -3.67
N GLN A 26 -15.36 12.71 -3.15
CA GLN A 26 -15.11 12.57 -1.72
C GLN A 26 -13.70 13.05 -1.38
N VAL A 27 -13.57 13.64 -0.21
CA VAL A 27 -12.29 14.07 0.36
C VAL A 27 -12.25 13.67 1.83
N ALA A 28 -11.12 13.14 2.27
CA ALA A 28 -10.82 12.92 3.67
C ALA A 28 -9.82 13.98 4.13
N ASP A 29 -10.22 14.77 5.12
CA ASP A 29 -9.37 15.79 5.74
C ASP A 29 -8.85 15.26 7.08
N PHE A 30 -7.55 15.36 7.27
CA PHE A 30 -6.87 14.98 8.50
C PHE A 30 -5.63 15.84 8.71
N SER A 31 -5.04 15.78 9.89
CA SER A 31 -3.82 16.50 10.22
C SER A 31 -2.82 15.56 10.86
N ILE A 32 -1.55 15.72 10.50
CA ILE A 32 -0.43 14.95 11.05
C ILE A 32 0.50 15.85 11.85
N ALA A 33 1.01 15.32 12.96
CA ALA A 33 2.07 15.93 13.75
C ALA A 33 3.39 15.19 13.49
N SER A 34 4.40 15.91 13.04
CA SER A 34 5.77 15.40 12.88
C SER A 34 6.67 16.09 13.89
N THR A 35 7.19 15.32 14.85
CA THR A 35 8.07 15.84 15.92
C THR A 35 9.49 15.34 15.66
N PRO A 36 10.45 16.23 15.37
CA PRO A 36 11.86 15.84 15.26
C PRO A 36 12.39 15.50 16.66
N ARG A 37 13.29 14.52 16.72
CA ARG A 37 14.00 14.18 17.96
C ARG A 37 15.47 14.44 17.77
N SER A 38 16.07 15.11 18.73
CA SER A 38 17.50 15.38 18.77
C SER A 38 18.14 14.78 20.03
N PHE A 39 19.37 14.30 19.88
CA PHE A 39 20.10 13.79 21.03
C PHE A 39 20.89 14.93 21.68
N ASN A 40 20.55 15.23 22.94
CA ASN A 40 21.27 16.22 23.73
C ASN A 40 22.49 15.56 24.36
N ARG A 41 23.68 15.94 23.90
CA ARG A 41 24.96 15.39 24.39
C ARG A 41 25.31 15.81 25.82
N GLN A 42 24.74 16.91 26.30
CA GLN A 42 25.00 17.41 27.67
C GLN A 42 24.16 16.62 28.69
N THR A 43 22.88 16.34 28.40
CA THR A 43 21.99 15.58 29.28
C THR A 43 22.03 14.09 28.99
N ASN A 44 22.67 13.66 27.89
CA ASN A 44 22.73 12.30 27.38
C ASN A 44 21.34 11.69 27.14
N GLN A 45 20.37 12.52 26.74
CA GLN A 45 18.98 12.14 26.52
C GLN A 45 18.48 12.58 25.13
N TRP A 46 17.45 11.86 24.65
CA TRP A 46 16.71 12.24 23.47
C TRP A 46 15.63 13.25 23.85
N GLU A 47 15.68 14.42 23.24
CA GLU A 47 14.72 15.49 23.46
C GLU A 47 13.83 15.64 22.22
N ASP A 48 12.53 15.85 22.44
CA ASP A 48 11.59 16.14 21.37
C ASP A 48 11.66 17.64 21.02
N GLY A 49 11.81 17.92 19.74
CA GLY A 49 11.80 19.29 19.21
C GLY A 49 10.37 19.80 19.02
N GLU A 50 10.25 20.96 18.38
CA GLU A 50 8.96 21.55 18.05
C GLU A 50 8.19 20.69 17.04
N ALA A 51 6.95 20.37 17.37
CA ALA A 51 6.07 19.59 16.49
C ALA A 51 5.57 20.43 15.32
N MET A 52 5.79 19.94 14.10
CA MET A 52 5.21 20.50 12.89
C MET A 52 3.85 19.86 12.63
N PHE A 53 2.82 20.69 12.51
CA PHE A 53 1.46 20.25 12.13
C PHE A 53 1.24 20.52 10.64
N LEU A 54 0.74 19.51 9.94
CA LEU A 54 0.47 19.59 8.50
C LEU A 54 -0.93 19.08 8.21
N ASP A 55 -1.76 19.94 7.63
CA ASP A 55 -3.09 19.57 7.16
C ASP A 55 -2.99 18.83 5.83
N CYS A 56 -3.71 17.72 5.73
CA CYS A 56 -3.69 16.80 4.61
C CYS A 56 -5.09 16.58 4.07
N SER A 57 -5.20 16.43 2.75
CA SER A 57 -6.46 16.12 2.05
C SER A 57 -6.23 14.99 1.07
N ALA A 58 -6.90 13.84 1.27
CA ALA A 58 -6.93 12.72 0.35
C ALA A 58 -8.22 12.76 -0.48
N TRP A 59 -8.18 12.44 -1.78
CA TRP A 59 -9.31 12.58 -2.69
C TRP A 59 -9.73 11.24 -3.30
N GLY A 60 -11.03 11.12 -3.65
CA GLY A 60 -11.59 9.96 -4.35
C GLY A 60 -11.59 8.69 -3.51
N ASP A 61 -11.24 7.56 -4.12
CA ASP A 61 -11.21 6.26 -3.47
C ASP A 61 -10.20 6.21 -2.30
N LEU A 62 -9.07 6.93 -2.44
CA LEU A 62 -8.09 7.07 -1.38
C LEU A 62 -8.71 7.69 -0.12
N ALA A 63 -9.63 8.63 -0.25
CA ALA A 63 -10.31 9.25 0.88
C ALA A 63 -11.11 8.23 1.71
N GLN A 64 -11.82 7.33 1.03
CA GLN A 64 -12.59 6.26 1.69
C GLN A 64 -11.65 5.27 2.39
N HIS A 65 -10.58 4.87 1.72
CA HIS A 65 -9.61 3.93 2.29
C HIS A 65 -8.90 4.53 3.52
N VAL A 66 -8.56 5.81 3.47
CA VAL A 66 -7.97 6.53 4.61
C VAL A 66 -8.92 6.53 5.81
N GLN A 67 -10.17 6.90 5.60
CA GLN A 67 -11.16 6.95 6.67
C GLN A 67 -11.44 5.56 7.28
N GLN A 68 -11.42 4.49 6.47
CA GLN A 68 -11.68 3.13 6.94
C GLN A 68 -10.48 2.48 7.63
N SER A 69 -9.26 2.92 7.30
CA SER A 69 -8.04 2.22 7.70
C SER A 69 -7.22 2.95 8.77
N LEU A 70 -7.38 4.27 8.89
CA LEU A 70 -6.53 5.09 9.73
C LEU A 70 -7.35 5.77 10.85
N ALA A 71 -6.75 5.88 12.03
CA ALA A 71 -7.34 6.50 13.20
C ALA A 71 -6.35 7.45 13.89
N LYS A 72 -6.87 8.34 14.75
CA LYS A 72 -6.09 9.24 15.60
C LYS A 72 -4.97 8.49 16.33
N GLY A 73 -3.77 9.09 16.35
CA GLY A 73 -2.59 8.56 17.01
C GLY A 73 -1.78 7.58 16.16
N MET A 74 -2.33 7.04 15.08
CA MET A 74 -1.59 6.15 14.19
C MET A 74 -0.43 6.90 13.52
N ARG A 75 0.73 6.23 13.48
CA ARG A 75 1.89 6.74 12.74
C ARG A 75 1.75 6.37 11.27
N VAL A 76 1.86 7.37 10.42
CA VAL A 76 1.70 7.23 8.96
C VAL A 76 2.89 7.82 8.20
N LEU A 77 3.11 7.30 7.01
CA LEU A 77 3.96 7.88 5.99
C LEU A 77 3.04 8.44 4.91
N VAL A 78 3.17 9.72 4.63
CA VAL A 78 2.33 10.45 3.66
C VAL A 78 3.22 11.04 2.59
N GLN A 79 2.89 10.80 1.34
CA GLN A 79 3.49 11.44 0.19
C GLN A 79 2.43 12.25 -0.55
N GLY A 80 2.79 13.44 -0.98
CA GLY A 80 1.85 14.31 -1.68
C GLY A 80 2.48 15.61 -2.13
N ARG A 81 1.64 16.48 -2.66
CA ARG A 81 2.01 17.78 -3.20
C ARG A 81 1.68 18.86 -2.18
N LEU A 82 2.69 19.65 -1.84
CA LEU A 82 2.56 20.75 -0.90
C LEU A 82 2.02 21.98 -1.61
N THR A 83 0.89 22.50 -1.11
CA THR A 83 0.27 23.72 -1.60
C THR A 83 0.16 24.74 -0.49
N GLN A 84 0.23 26.02 -0.82
CA GLN A 84 0.01 27.11 0.12
C GLN A 84 -1.35 27.72 -0.14
N ARG A 85 -2.17 27.83 0.91
CA ARG A 85 -3.45 28.54 0.88
C ARG A 85 -3.38 29.78 1.74
N SER A 86 -4.02 30.86 1.26
CA SER A 86 -4.21 32.07 2.04
C SER A 86 -5.68 32.21 2.38
N TYR A 87 -5.99 32.54 3.62
CA TYR A 87 -7.36 32.87 4.06
C TYR A 87 -7.35 34.12 4.95
N GLN A 88 -8.45 34.82 4.93
CA GLN A 88 -8.66 35.94 5.88
C GLN A 88 -9.16 35.37 7.21
N ALA A 89 -8.45 35.65 8.27
CA ALA A 89 -8.89 35.35 9.62
C ALA A 89 -9.98 36.34 10.07
N LYS A 90 -10.73 35.99 11.12
CA LYS A 90 -11.81 36.81 11.64
C LYS A 90 -11.37 38.20 12.11
N ASP A 91 -10.09 38.38 12.40
CA ASP A 91 -9.43 39.62 12.76
C ASP A 91 -9.02 40.47 11.56
N GLY A 92 -9.38 40.07 10.32
CA GLY A 92 -9.04 40.76 9.07
C GLY A 92 -7.61 40.47 8.58
N SER A 93 -6.80 39.77 9.33
CA SER A 93 -5.44 39.41 8.91
C SER A 93 -5.43 38.29 7.85
N THR A 94 -4.54 38.40 6.86
CA THR A 94 -4.33 37.32 5.89
C THR A 94 -3.35 36.30 6.47
N ARG A 95 -3.82 35.07 6.67
CA ARG A 95 -2.99 33.96 7.12
C ARG A 95 -2.69 33.03 5.97
N ARG A 96 -1.47 32.49 5.97
CA ARG A 96 -1.00 31.49 5.01
C ARG A 96 -0.83 30.16 5.74
N VAL A 97 -1.43 29.11 5.18
CA VAL A 97 -1.30 27.74 5.69
C VAL A 97 -0.78 26.82 4.58
N PHE A 98 0.04 25.87 4.96
CA PHE A 98 0.45 24.81 4.07
C PHE A 98 -0.53 23.66 4.18
N GLN A 99 -0.90 23.11 3.04
CA GLN A 99 -1.77 21.93 2.93
C GLN A 99 -1.12 20.91 2.00
N LEU A 100 -1.17 19.65 2.37
CA LEU A 100 -0.67 18.56 1.57
C LEU A 100 -1.83 17.88 0.84
N THR A 101 -1.82 17.92 -0.50
CA THR A 101 -2.69 17.07 -1.31
C THR A 101 -2.03 15.71 -1.41
N VAL A 102 -2.68 14.71 -0.82
CA VAL A 102 -2.11 13.38 -0.64
C VAL A 102 -2.20 12.58 -1.94
N ASP A 103 -1.07 12.08 -2.41
CA ASP A 103 -1.00 11.13 -3.53
C ASP A 103 -0.93 9.68 -3.01
N GLU A 104 -0.17 9.42 -1.92
CA GLU A 104 -0.03 8.11 -1.29
C GLU A 104 0.05 8.24 0.23
N ILE A 105 -0.57 7.31 0.94
CA ILE A 105 -0.52 7.24 2.41
C ILE A 105 -0.63 5.79 2.88
N GLY A 106 0.10 5.47 3.94
CA GLY A 106 0.02 4.18 4.59
C GLY A 106 0.47 4.22 6.05
N PRO A 107 0.10 3.22 6.84
CA PRO A 107 0.59 3.07 8.20
C PRO A 107 2.11 2.83 8.19
N SER A 108 2.81 3.48 9.10
CA SER A 108 4.24 3.26 9.28
C SER A 108 4.46 1.97 10.09
N LEU A 109 5.19 1.02 9.50
CA LEU A 109 5.51 -0.28 10.13
C LEU A 109 6.69 -0.20 11.11
N ARG A 110 7.24 0.98 11.35
CA ARG A 110 8.41 1.13 12.22
C ARG A 110 8.17 0.62 13.65
N TYR A 111 6.93 0.76 14.16
CA TYR A 111 6.54 0.39 15.51
C TYR A 111 5.23 -0.39 15.57
N ALA A 112 4.71 -0.83 14.42
CA ALA A 112 3.44 -1.52 14.32
C ALA A 112 3.44 -2.52 13.16
N THR A 113 2.48 -3.45 13.17
CA THR A 113 2.16 -4.33 12.05
C THR A 113 0.86 -3.90 11.41
N ALA A 114 0.66 -4.19 10.12
CA ALA A 114 -0.59 -3.90 9.42
C ALA A 114 -1.07 -5.13 8.64
N GLN A 115 -2.37 -5.35 8.62
CA GLN A 115 -3.03 -6.32 7.74
C GLN A 115 -3.67 -5.56 6.59
N VAL A 116 -3.37 -5.98 5.36
CA VAL A 116 -3.84 -5.31 4.15
C VAL A 116 -4.92 -6.16 3.49
N GLN A 117 -6.11 -5.58 3.30
CA GLN A 117 -7.18 -6.15 2.50
C GLN A 117 -7.19 -5.47 1.14
N ARG A 118 -6.94 -6.25 0.09
CA ARG A 118 -6.95 -5.73 -1.26
C ARG A 118 -8.38 -5.47 -1.72
N GLN A 119 -8.68 -4.25 -2.09
CA GLN A 119 -9.93 -3.90 -2.76
C GLN A 119 -9.85 -4.33 -4.23
N ALA A 120 -10.84 -5.12 -4.68
CA ALA A 120 -10.95 -5.47 -6.08
C ALA A 120 -11.29 -4.18 -6.86
N ARG A 121 -10.51 -3.87 -7.89
CA ARG A 121 -10.93 -2.83 -8.84
C ARG A 121 -12.24 -3.29 -9.46
N GLN A 122 -13.30 -2.49 -9.36
CA GLN A 122 -14.46 -2.65 -10.22
C GLN A 122 -13.99 -2.35 -11.66
N SER A 123 -13.42 -3.36 -12.31
CA SER A 123 -13.29 -3.35 -13.76
C SER A 123 -14.74 -3.35 -14.28
N GLY A 124 -15.16 -2.24 -14.86
CA GLY A 124 -16.40 -2.16 -15.63
C GLY A 124 -16.40 -3.37 -16.57
N GLY A 125 -17.34 -4.31 -16.31
CA GLY A 125 -17.43 -5.55 -17.05
C GLY A 125 -17.58 -5.27 -18.54
N PHE A 126 -16.56 -5.58 -19.30
CA PHE A 126 -16.79 -6.04 -20.65
C PHE A 126 -17.48 -7.41 -20.48
N GLN A 127 -18.80 -7.41 -20.44
CA GLN A 127 -19.57 -8.58 -20.76
C GLN A 127 -19.25 -8.88 -22.23
N PRO A 128 -18.61 -10.01 -22.55
CA PRO A 128 -18.60 -10.46 -23.94
C PRO A 128 -20.07 -10.71 -24.29
N ALA A 129 -20.60 -9.89 -25.19
CA ALA A 129 -21.89 -10.13 -25.81
C ALA A 129 -21.82 -11.54 -26.37
N ALA A 130 -22.61 -12.47 -25.80
CA ALA A 130 -22.84 -13.77 -26.38
C ALA A 130 -23.38 -13.53 -27.78
N ALA A 131 -22.54 -13.76 -28.77
CA ALA A 131 -22.96 -13.79 -30.16
C ALA A 131 -23.85 -15.00 -30.34
N GLN A 132 -25.16 -14.79 -30.19
CA GLN A 132 -26.18 -15.70 -30.58
C GLN A 132 -26.40 -15.53 -32.11
N GLY A 133 -25.51 -16.15 -32.86
CA GLY A 133 -25.57 -16.25 -34.29
C GLY A 133 -25.74 -17.71 -34.67
N GLY A 134 -27.03 -18.15 -34.81
CA GLY A 134 -27.36 -19.45 -35.37
C GLY A 134 -26.92 -19.54 -36.82
N TYR A 135 -26.07 -20.51 -37.11
CA TYR A 135 -25.89 -21.06 -38.43
C TYR A 135 -26.34 -22.51 -38.40
N THR A 136 -27.58 -22.71 -38.89
CA THR A 136 -28.09 -24.01 -39.32
C THR A 136 -27.51 -24.32 -40.68
N GLY A 137 -26.52 -25.19 -40.74
CA GLY A 137 -25.98 -25.77 -41.95
C GLY A 137 -25.73 -27.24 -41.69
N GLY A 138 -26.66 -28.09 -42.11
CA GLY A 138 -26.59 -29.53 -41.94
C GLY A 138 -25.52 -30.16 -42.83
N TYR A 139 -24.81 -31.10 -42.23
CA TYR A 139 -24.19 -32.22 -42.92
C TYR A 139 -24.32 -33.45 -42.07
N SER A 140 -24.99 -34.47 -42.67
CA SER A 140 -25.26 -35.80 -42.13
C SER A 140 -23.97 -36.57 -41.95
N ALA A 141 -23.86 -37.22 -40.80
CA ALA A 141 -22.81 -38.19 -40.49
C ALA A 141 -23.14 -39.59 -41.02
N PRO A 142 -22.18 -40.48 -41.16
CA PRO A 142 -22.45 -41.89 -41.02
C PRO A 142 -21.93 -42.40 -39.67
N GLN A 143 -22.79 -43.20 -39.03
CA GLN A 143 -22.51 -44.07 -37.89
C GLN A 143 -21.52 -45.16 -38.29
N GLN A 144 -20.56 -45.47 -37.45
CA GLN A 144 -19.94 -46.80 -37.29
C GLN A 144 -19.47 -46.97 -35.85
N GLN A 145 -20.22 -47.75 -35.17
CA GLN A 145 -19.95 -49.08 -34.55
C GLN A 145 -18.86 -49.18 -33.47
N GLN A 146 -19.40 -49.65 -32.36
CA GLN A 146 -18.84 -50.16 -31.15
C GLN A 146 -17.64 -51.13 -31.36
N ALA A 147 -16.65 -50.99 -30.50
CA ALA A 147 -15.96 -52.12 -29.87
C ALA A 147 -15.23 -51.65 -28.60
N ALA A 148 -15.55 -52.27 -27.48
CA ALA A 148 -14.74 -52.36 -26.26
C ALA A 148 -14.21 -53.80 -26.18
N PRO A 149 -13.38 -54.16 -25.20
CA PRO A 149 -12.27 -53.51 -24.52
C PRO A 149 -10.96 -54.37 -24.62
N ALA A 150 -9.83 -53.80 -24.32
CA ALA A 150 -8.65 -54.60 -24.00
C ALA A 150 -7.78 -53.91 -22.95
N THR A 151 -7.63 -54.64 -21.89
CA THR A 151 -6.69 -54.58 -20.80
C THR A 151 -5.24 -54.45 -21.25
N GLY A 152 -4.42 -53.73 -20.47
CA GLY A 152 -3.03 -54.07 -20.38
C GLY A 152 -2.02 -52.96 -20.25
N SER A 153 -1.33 -52.99 -19.12
CA SER A 153 0.08 -52.61 -18.85
C SER A 153 0.42 -51.12 -18.91
N ALA A 154 0.64 -50.58 -17.76
CA ALA A 154 1.92 -50.57 -17.03
C ALA A 154 3.03 -49.79 -17.74
N ASP A 155 3.53 -48.88 -16.93
CA ASP A 155 4.89 -48.37 -16.93
C ASP A 155 5.29 -47.26 -17.91
N SER A 156 5.65 -46.23 -17.27
CA SER A 156 6.97 -45.63 -17.46
C SER A 156 6.92 -44.12 -17.48
N TRP A 157 6.91 -43.51 -16.33
CA TRP A 157 7.69 -42.28 -16.10
C TRP A 157 7.88 -42.04 -14.59
N ALA A 158 8.54 -43.02 -13.95
CA ALA A 158 9.29 -42.76 -12.73
C ALA A 158 10.77 -42.70 -13.14
N GLY A 159 11.27 -41.50 -13.22
CA GLY A 159 12.64 -41.23 -13.62
C GLY A 159 13.11 -39.93 -13.02
N SER A 160 13.56 -39.98 -11.80
CA SER A 160 14.82 -39.41 -11.32
C SER A 160 15.03 -37.91 -11.49
N SER A 161 14.96 -37.19 -10.41
CA SER A 161 16.03 -36.26 -10.06
C SER A 161 16.08 -36.03 -8.56
N ASN A 162 16.87 -36.84 -7.96
CA ASN A 162 17.50 -36.67 -6.66
C ASN A 162 18.46 -35.49 -6.73
N TYR A 163 18.15 -34.38 -6.02
CA TYR A 163 19.13 -33.41 -5.62
C TYR A 163 19.05 -33.24 -4.11
N GLY A 164 19.68 -34.17 -3.45
CA GLY A 164 20.20 -33.99 -2.12
C GLY A 164 21.50 -33.20 -2.23
N ALA A 165 21.53 -32.03 -1.69
CA ALA A 165 22.77 -31.36 -1.30
C ALA A 165 22.55 -30.73 0.08
N SER A 166 22.87 -31.54 1.07
CA SER A 166 23.24 -31.09 2.41
C SER A 166 24.49 -30.21 2.33
N ASN A 167 24.35 -28.95 2.61
CA ASN A 167 25.48 -28.14 3.02
C ASN A 167 25.29 -27.73 4.49
N SER A 168 25.88 -28.58 5.33
CA SER A 168 26.31 -28.22 6.67
C SER A 168 27.36 -27.13 6.55
N PHE A 169 26.99 -25.91 6.92
CA PHE A 169 27.95 -24.83 7.13
C PHE A 169 28.43 -24.98 8.56
N ASP A 170 29.64 -25.51 8.66
CA ASP A 170 30.40 -25.69 9.89
C ASP A 170 30.80 -24.32 10.42
N SER A 171 30.43 -24.08 11.66
CA SER A 171 30.78 -22.93 12.46
C SER A 171 32.19 -23.16 13.01
N ASP A 172 33.17 -22.51 12.39
CA ASP A 172 34.49 -22.33 13.02
C ASP A 172 34.91 -20.85 12.86
N PHE A 173 34.61 -20.05 13.86
CA PHE A 173 35.32 -18.81 14.13
C PHE A 173 35.94 -18.94 15.49
N GLY A 174 37.21 -19.32 15.41
CA GLY A 174 38.16 -19.30 16.53
C GLY A 174 38.26 -17.92 17.15
N SER A 175 38.22 -17.94 18.43
CA SER A 175 38.72 -16.92 19.34
C SER A 175 40.22 -16.74 19.16
N ASP A 176 40.66 -15.51 18.87
CA ASP A 176 42.00 -15.02 19.21
C ASP A 176 41.97 -13.49 19.29
N ASP A 177 42.18 -13.06 20.43
CA ASP A 177 43.26 -12.31 21.03
C ASP A 177 43.08 -10.80 21.15
N VAL A 178 43.07 -10.50 22.38
CA VAL A 178 43.43 -9.27 23.13
C VAL A 178 44.59 -8.52 22.50
N ALA A 179 44.45 -7.23 22.23
CA ALA A 179 45.52 -6.26 22.46
C ALA A 179 44.96 -4.86 22.67
N ALA A 180 45.29 -4.34 23.80
CA ALA A 180 45.15 -2.98 24.28
C ALA A 180 45.83 -1.96 23.36
N PHE A 181 45.15 -0.81 23.18
CA PHE A 181 45.73 0.53 23.31
C PHE A 181 44.57 1.53 23.46
#